data_3d5a3072c2d167a41d1d04cb92a0571a
#
_entry.id   3d5a3072c2d167a41d1d04cb92a0571a
#
_cell.length_a   1.000
_cell.length_b   1.000
_cell.length_c   1.000
_cell.angle_alpha   90.00
_cell.angle_beta   90.00
_cell.angle_gamma   90.00
#
_symmetry.space_group_name_H-M   'P 1'
#
loop_
_entity.id
_entity.type
_entity.pdbx_description
1 polymer ?
#
loop_
_entity_poly.entity_id
_entity_poly.type
_entity_poly.pdbx_seq_one_letter_code
_entity_poly.pdbx_strand_id
1 'polypeptide(L)'
;MKRLRKILPLLLYVCSMLTWSGCDKNDGIAPDKKAHDKENPNSGAIVKKDNDIQVYVHFMPWFETDVSNNGKWGYHWTMKNCNPNIVDAKGRRQIAAHYYPQTGPYASGDENMLYYQLLLMKYSGIDGVMVDWYGVQSDNTVAKHKSNTEVLAKVVAAVGLKMAIVYEDSPLASAADKVGQARQDMRYLSQTFFNKSYYVRVDNKPLLLVFGPQQLLKAKDWYRTFSVLSTKPMFLCLNGHSERVNSVEYTNAEGEFTWVNPTPDYSVVKRFKMYVAGAMPGFHDFYKEGGAGEGYATYDAENGELFKRQLNAAKQANMKWLQISTWNDYGEGTTIEPTLEYGYKYLVELQKFTGVSYNQDQLELVHRWYQLKVKHPNDARVKEALQALLSLQPDKASKIMNDSF
;
A
#
# COMPACT_ATOMS: atom_id res chain seq x y z
N MET A 1 4.30 -21.33 27.59
CA MET A 1 4.39 -21.11 26.16
C MET A 1 3.12 -21.59 25.44
N LYS A 2 1.97 -20.94 25.67
CA LYS A 2 0.66 -21.22 25.02
C LYS A 2 -0.21 -19.97 25.11
N ARG A 3 0.19 -18.84 24.46
CA ARG A 3 -0.61 -17.62 24.42
C ARG A 3 -0.31 -16.73 23.21
N LEU A 4 -0.38 -17.33 21.98
CA LEU A 4 -0.35 -16.55 20.74
C LEU A 4 -1.37 -17.09 19.72
N ARG A 5 -2.60 -17.35 20.16
CA ARG A 5 -3.68 -17.82 19.28
C ARG A 5 -4.93 -16.95 19.40
N LYS A 6 -4.78 -15.63 19.41
CA LYS A 6 -5.93 -14.72 19.28
C LYS A 6 -5.49 -13.44 18.55
N ILE A 7 -5.09 -13.57 17.32
CA ILE A 7 -4.99 -12.45 16.43
C ILE A 7 -6.08 -12.63 15.38
N LEU A 8 -7.00 -11.76 15.45
CA LEU A 8 -8.09 -11.37 14.56
C LEU A 8 -9.45 -12.05 14.77
N PRO A 9 -10.41 -11.36 15.32
CA PRO A 9 -11.74 -11.36 14.72
C PRO A 9 -12.22 -9.95 14.38
N LEU A 10 -12.54 -9.79 13.11
CA LEU A 10 -13.85 -9.34 12.67
C LEU A 10 -14.23 -7.87 12.88
N LEU A 11 -13.93 -7.06 11.88
CA LEU A 11 -14.79 -5.92 11.53
C LEU A 11 -16.09 -6.45 10.90
N LEU A 12 -17.10 -6.69 11.72
CA LEU A 12 -18.47 -6.94 11.27
C LEU A 12 -19.15 -5.61 10.96
N TYR A 13 -19.26 -5.29 9.67
CA TYR A 13 -20.22 -4.29 9.18
C TYR A 13 -21.57 -4.97 8.93
N VAL A 14 -22.59 -4.52 9.66
CA VAL A 14 -24.00 -4.87 9.39
C VAL A 14 -24.48 -3.98 8.24
N CYS A 15 -24.75 -4.55 7.08
CA CYS A 15 -25.44 -3.87 5.99
C CYS A 15 -26.77 -4.58 5.70
N SER A 16 -27.85 -3.81 5.69
CA SER A 16 -29.23 -4.22 5.44
C SER A 16 -29.42 -4.64 3.98
N MET A 17 -30.17 -5.73 3.79
CA MET A 17 -30.52 -6.34 2.49
C MET A 17 -31.51 -5.51 1.69
N LEU A 18 -31.25 -5.42 0.39
CA LEU A 18 -32.29 -5.31 -0.65
C LEU A 18 -31.92 -6.22 -1.81
N THR A 19 -32.82 -7.13 -2.11
CA THR A 19 -32.74 -8.15 -3.17
C THR A 19 -33.13 -7.59 -4.52
N TRP A 20 -32.35 -7.88 -5.58
CA TRP A 20 -32.89 -7.90 -6.95
C TRP A 20 -32.19 -8.98 -7.79
N SER A 21 -33.01 -9.77 -8.48
CA SER A 21 -32.65 -10.83 -9.41
C SER A 21 -32.44 -10.28 -10.83
N GLY A 22 -31.48 -10.81 -11.55
CA GLY A 22 -31.26 -10.51 -12.97
C GLY A 22 -30.38 -11.55 -13.67
N CYS A 23 -30.88 -12.05 -14.80
CA CYS A 23 -30.46 -13.20 -15.59
C CYS A 23 -29.07 -13.20 -16.19
N ASP A 24 -28.46 -14.39 -16.26
CA ASP A 24 -27.26 -14.74 -17.02
C ASP A 24 -27.46 -14.60 -18.54
N LYS A 25 -26.48 -14.03 -19.22
CA LYS A 25 -26.16 -14.28 -20.63
C LYS A 25 -24.68 -14.59 -20.78
N ASN A 26 -24.40 -15.78 -21.30
CA ASN A 26 -23.09 -16.24 -21.76
C ASN A 26 -22.65 -15.43 -23.00
N ASP A 27 -21.56 -14.68 -22.89
CA ASP A 27 -20.85 -14.20 -24.06
C ASP A 27 -19.40 -14.70 -24.00
N GLY A 28 -19.06 -15.59 -24.93
CA GLY A 28 -17.71 -16.08 -25.15
C GLY A 28 -16.83 -14.99 -25.74
N ILE A 29 -15.75 -14.64 -25.02
CA ILE A 29 -14.72 -13.69 -25.46
C ILE A 29 -13.50 -14.48 -25.96
N ALA A 30 -13.13 -14.23 -27.21
CA ALA A 30 -11.92 -14.76 -27.87
C ALA A 30 -10.62 -14.28 -27.17
N PRO A 31 -9.50 -15.02 -27.27
CA PRO A 31 -8.26 -14.64 -26.60
C PRO A 31 -7.63 -13.42 -27.28
N ASP A 32 -7.42 -12.39 -26.49
CA ASP A 32 -6.85 -11.12 -26.92
C ASP A 32 -5.36 -11.24 -27.27
N LYS A 33 -4.96 -10.63 -28.38
CA LYS A 33 -3.59 -10.55 -28.87
C LYS A 33 -2.74 -9.72 -27.91
N LYS A 34 -1.53 -10.22 -27.59
CA LYS A 34 -0.48 -9.56 -26.80
C LYS A 34 -0.28 -8.10 -27.25
N ALA A 35 -0.83 -7.16 -26.50
CA ALA A 35 -0.39 -5.76 -26.56
C ALA A 35 0.82 -5.64 -25.63
N HIS A 36 2.03 -5.59 -26.20
CA HIS A 36 3.18 -5.03 -25.50
C HIS A 36 2.93 -3.53 -25.35
N ASP A 37 2.65 -3.07 -24.14
CA ASP A 37 2.73 -1.63 -23.85
C ASP A 37 4.14 -1.17 -24.21
N LYS A 38 4.25 -0.24 -25.16
CA LYS A 38 5.51 0.48 -25.41
C LYS A 38 5.91 1.16 -24.11
N GLU A 39 7.16 0.97 -23.68
CA GLU A 39 7.71 1.67 -22.51
C GLU A 39 7.30 3.15 -22.59
N ASN A 40 6.71 3.66 -21.51
CA ASN A 40 6.34 5.06 -21.44
C ASN A 40 7.66 5.87 -21.45
N PRO A 41 7.97 6.65 -22.49
CA PRO A 41 9.23 7.41 -22.56
C PRO A 41 9.35 8.48 -21.47
N ASN A 42 8.29 8.67 -20.65
CA ASN A 42 8.24 9.59 -19.51
C ASN A 42 8.31 8.88 -18.15
N SER A 43 8.67 7.60 -18.08
CA SER A 43 8.90 6.96 -16.78
C SER A 43 10.09 7.62 -16.08
N GLY A 44 9.91 7.99 -14.81
CA GLY A 44 10.97 8.64 -14.02
C GLY A 44 12.22 7.76 -13.90
N ALA A 45 13.39 8.40 -13.74
CA ALA A 45 14.68 7.72 -13.60
C ALA A 45 14.67 6.75 -12.39
N ILE A 46 15.37 5.62 -12.50
CA ILE A 46 15.53 4.65 -11.42
C ILE A 46 16.58 5.14 -10.42
N VAL A 47 16.29 5.05 -9.13
CA VAL A 47 17.23 5.42 -8.06
C VAL A 47 18.30 4.33 -7.91
N LYS A 48 19.55 4.74 -7.83
CA LYS A 48 20.67 3.85 -7.51
C LYS A 48 20.75 3.63 -6.00
N LYS A 49 20.88 2.37 -5.59
CA LYS A 49 21.03 1.92 -4.19
C LYS A 49 22.34 1.15 -4.03
N ASP A 50 22.85 1.10 -2.78
CA ASP A 50 24.05 0.34 -2.46
C ASP A 50 23.75 -1.10 -2.01
N ASN A 51 22.49 -1.47 -1.81
CA ASN A 51 22.10 -2.83 -1.48
C ASN A 51 21.07 -3.40 -2.47
N ASP A 52 21.00 -4.73 -2.57
CA ASP A 52 20.12 -5.46 -3.51
C ASP A 52 18.74 -5.77 -2.94
N ILE A 53 18.42 -5.33 -1.72
CA ILE A 53 17.13 -5.60 -1.10
C ILE A 53 16.05 -4.79 -1.80
N GLN A 54 15.02 -5.47 -2.29
CA GLN A 54 13.83 -4.83 -2.85
C GLN A 54 12.96 -4.35 -1.68
N VAL A 55 12.82 -3.02 -1.54
CA VAL A 55 12.09 -2.39 -0.44
C VAL A 55 10.75 -1.88 -0.94
N TYR A 56 9.67 -2.39 -0.36
CA TYR A 56 8.30 -1.96 -0.64
C TYR A 56 7.65 -1.43 0.62
N VAL A 57 6.68 -0.54 0.46
CA VAL A 57 5.82 -0.10 1.56
C VAL A 57 4.42 -0.62 1.34
N HIS A 58 3.77 -1.08 2.40
CA HIS A 58 2.35 -1.35 2.37
C HIS A 58 1.59 -0.03 2.35
N PHE A 59 0.71 0.15 1.37
CA PHE A 59 0.04 1.42 1.07
C PHE A 59 -1.47 1.28 1.18
N MET A 60 -2.09 2.16 1.97
CA MET A 60 -3.52 2.20 2.20
C MET A 60 -4.20 3.25 1.30
N PRO A 61 -4.99 2.87 0.28
CA PRO A 61 -5.64 3.80 -0.65
C PRO A 61 -7.05 4.19 -0.22
N TRP A 62 -7.33 4.35 1.08
CA TRP A 62 -8.68 4.42 1.65
C TRP A 62 -9.08 5.77 2.26
N PHE A 63 -8.19 6.77 2.21
CA PHE A 63 -8.46 8.08 2.78
C PHE A 63 -9.31 8.94 1.84
N GLU A 64 -10.35 9.59 2.41
CA GLU A 64 -11.23 10.49 1.70
C GLU A 64 -11.46 11.77 2.51
N THR A 65 -11.40 12.92 1.84
CA THR A 65 -11.83 14.19 2.40
C THR A 65 -13.32 14.45 2.08
N ASP A 66 -13.91 15.48 2.66
CA ASP A 66 -15.25 15.94 2.33
C ASP A 66 -15.39 16.31 0.84
N VAL A 67 -14.34 16.88 0.25
CA VAL A 67 -14.31 17.24 -1.18
C VAL A 67 -14.34 15.99 -2.08
N SER A 68 -13.58 14.96 -1.75
CA SER A 68 -13.49 13.73 -2.55
C SER A 68 -14.64 12.76 -2.33
N ASN A 69 -15.45 12.95 -1.28
CA ASN A 69 -16.47 12.02 -0.83
C ASN A 69 -17.84 12.66 -0.58
N ASN A 70 -18.30 13.49 -1.52
CA ASN A 70 -19.64 14.07 -1.53
C ASN A 70 -20.00 14.82 -0.23
N GLY A 71 -19.09 15.65 0.29
CA GLY A 71 -19.29 16.45 1.49
C GLY A 71 -19.11 15.70 2.82
N LYS A 72 -18.57 14.47 2.80
CA LYS A 72 -18.36 13.65 3.99
C LYS A 72 -16.92 13.18 4.10
N TRP A 73 -16.31 13.34 5.26
CA TRP A 73 -15.00 12.73 5.55
C TRP A 73 -15.08 11.21 5.53
N GLY A 74 -14.03 10.56 5.01
CA GLY A 74 -13.93 9.11 4.98
C GLY A 74 -13.70 8.51 6.38
N TYR A 75 -14.11 7.26 6.53
CA TYR A 75 -14.05 6.54 7.81
C TYR A 75 -12.64 6.50 8.42
N HIS A 76 -11.61 6.36 7.62
CA HIS A 76 -10.23 6.27 8.13
C HIS A 76 -9.67 7.59 8.68
N TRP A 77 -10.32 8.73 8.43
CA TRP A 77 -10.05 10.00 9.12
C TRP A 77 -10.96 10.26 10.30
N THR A 78 -12.14 9.60 10.36
CA THR A 78 -13.15 9.91 11.38
C THR A 78 -13.33 8.80 12.41
N MET A 79 -13.19 7.55 11.99
CA MET A 79 -13.79 6.42 12.71
C MET A 79 -15.22 6.78 13.17
N LYS A 80 -15.59 6.56 14.46
CA LYS A 80 -16.91 6.97 14.98
C LYS A 80 -16.85 8.26 15.81
N ASN A 81 -15.67 8.60 16.36
CA ASN A 81 -15.55 9.63 17.39
C ASN A 81 -14.85 10.91 16.94
N CYS A 82 -14.26 10.95 15.75
CA CYS A 82 -13.54 12.13 15.26
C CYS A 82 -14.31 12.88 14.16
N ASN A 83 -14.18 14.20 14.18
CA ASN A 83 -14.79 15.08 13.19
C ASN A 83 -13.76 16.07 12.63
N PRO A 84 -13.21 15.83 11.42
CA PRO A 84 -12.22 16.73 10.84
C PRO A 84 -12.71 18.13 10.48
N ASN A 85 -13.99 18.44 10.64
CA ASN A 85 -14.50 19.81 10.56
C ASN A 85 -14.19 20.62 11.83
N ILE A 86 -13.84 19.97 12.93
CA ILE A 86 -13.33 20.62 14.14
C ILE A 86 -11.85 20.88 13.93
N VAL A 87 -11.44 22.15 14.09
CA VAL A 87 -10.07 22.61 13.88
C VAL A 87 -9.59 23.25 15.19
N ASP A 88 -8.39 22.84 15.64
CA ASP A 88 -7.77 23.38 16.85
C ASP A 88 -7.16 24.78 16.61
N ALA A 89 -6.69 25.42 17.69
CA ALA A 89 -6.07 26.75 17.62
C ALA A 89 -4.77 26.80 16.77
N LYS A 90 -4.17 25.64 16.45
CA LYS A 90 -3.00 25.53 15.57
C LYS A 90 -3.39 25.22 14.11
N GLY A 91 -4.67 25.20 13.79
CA GLY A 91 -5.17 24.89 12.44
C GLY A 91 -5.23 23.39 12.11
N ARG A 92 -5.09 22.48 13.10
CA ARG A 92 -5.12 21.04 12.87
C ARG A 92 -6.53 20.51 13.00
N ARG A 93 -6.95 19.70 12.04
CA ARG A 93 -8.24 19.00 12.04
C ARG A 93 -8.24 17.83 13.02
N GLN A 94 -9.36 17.57 13.69
CA GLN A 94 -9.52 16.40 14.53
C GLN A 94 -9.64 15.14 13.65
N ILE A 95 -8.66 14.25 13.72
CA ILE A 95 -8.60 13.01 12.95
C ILE A 95 -8.45 11.79 13.85
N ALA A 96 -8.86 10.63 13.35
CA ALA A 96 -8.74 9.35 14.05
C ALA A 96 -7.32 8.77 13.91
N ALA A 97 -6.34 9.45 14.52
CA ALA A 97 -4.94 9.06 14.51
C ALA A 97 -4.17 9.70 15.66
N HIS A 98 -3.15 9.00 16.17
CA HIS A 98 -2.18 9.56 17.15
C HIS A 98 -1.13 10.45 16.47
N TYR A 99 -0.85 10.21 15.18
CA TYR A 99 0.14 10.94 14.40
C TYR A 99 -0.53 11.80 13.34
N TYR A 100 -0.10 13.05 13.18
CA TYR A 100 -0.72 13.99 12.27
C TYR A 100 0.10 14.12 10.98
N PRO A 101 -0.48 13.85 9.78
CA PRO A 101 0.25 14.01 8.53
C PRO A 101 0.85 15.41 8.39
N GLN A 102 2.09 15.52 7.97
CA GLN A 102 2.75 16.82 7.76
C GLN A 102 1.98 17.72 6.77
N THR A 103 1.28 17.12 5.83
CA THR A 103 0.43 17.80 4.82
C THR A 103 -1.00 18.09 5.31
N GLY A 104 -1.36 17.60 6.50
CA GLY A 104 -2.76 17.49 6.93
C GLY A 104 -3.48 16.28 6.30
N PRO A 105 -4.72 15.99 6.74
CA PRO A 105 -5.50 14.89 6.19
C PRO A 105 -5.85 15.13 4.72
N TYR A 106 -5.77 14.08 3.90
CA TYR A 106 -5.84 14.11 2.44
C TYR A 106 -6.79 13.05 1.87
N ALA A 107 -7.02 13.11 0.56
CA ALA A 107 -7.69 12.07 -0.21
C ALA A 107 -6.65 11.20 -0.92
N SER A 108 -6.78 9.86 -0.83
CA SER A 108 -5.87 8.91 -1.47
C SER A 108 -5.94 8.96 -3.01
N GLY A 109 -6.99 9.53 -3.59
CA GLY A 109 -7.14 9.74 -5.02
C GLY A 109 -6.59 11.08 -5.53
N ASP A 110 -6.01 11.92 -4.68
CA ASP A 110 -5.38 13.19 -5.10
C ASP A 110 -4.03 12.90 -5.79
N GLU A 111 -3.98 13.16 -7.08
CA GLU A 111 -2.80 12.91 -7.91
C GLU A 111 -1.56 13.71 -7.44
N ASN A 112 -1.73 14.94 -6.94
CA ASN A 112 -0.61 15.74 -6.44
C ASN A 112 -0.06 15.19 -5.12
N MET A 113 -0.96 14.72 -4.24
CA MET A 113 -0.57 14.01 -3.02
C MET A 113 0.19 12.73 -3.35
N LEU A 114 -0.27 11.96 -4.32
CA LEU A 114 0.40 10.74 -4.76
C LEU A 114 1.79 11.02 -5.35
N TYR A 115 1.97 12.08 -6.15
CA TYR A 115 3.31 12.50 -6.59
C TYR A 115 4.21 12.85 -5.40
N TYR A 116 3.70 13.59 -4.41
CA TYR A 116 4.45 13.91 -3.20
C TYR A 116 4.91 12.65 -2.46
N GLN A 117 3.99 11.73 -2.16
CA GLN A 117 4.27 10.49 -1.44
C GLN A 117 5.26 9.60 -2.20
N LEU A 118 5.02 9.37 -3.49
CA LEU A 118 5.87 8.49 -4.30
C LEU A 118 7.26 9.10 -4.59
N LEU A 119 7.39 10.42 -4.66
CA LEU A 119 8.69 11.09 -4.72
C LEU A 119 9.46 10.94 -3.41
N LEU A 120 8.81 11.09 -2.24
CA LEU A 120 9.45 10.80 -0.95
C LEU A 120 9.95 9.36 -0.87
N MET A 121 9.13 8.39 -1.32
CA MET A 121 9.54 6.99 -1.41
C MET A 121 10.76 6.81 -2.31
N LYS A 122 10.71 7.40 -3.49
CA LYS A 122 11.79 7.33 -4.48
C LYS A 122 13.11 7.87 -3.94
N TYR A 123 13.10 9.06 -3.33
CA TYR A 123 14.29 9.67 -2.74
C TYR A 123 14.76 8.96 -1.45
N SER A 124 13.97 8.04 -0.92
CA SER A 124 14.33 7.16 0.20
C SER A 124 14.81 5.77 -0.24
N GLY A 125 14.87 5.50 -1.56
CA GLY A 125 15.32 4.22 -2.10
C GLY A 125 14.29 3.10 -1.97
N ILE A 126 13.01 3.45 -1.80
CA ILE A 126 11.89 2.50 -1.85
C ILE A 126 11.61 2.16 -3.32
N ASP A 127 11.50 0.88 -3.64
CA ASP A 127 11.30 0.37 -5.00
C ASP A 127 9.84 0.44 -5.46
N GLY A 128 8.89 0.46 -4.51
CA GLY A 128 7.48 0.54 -4.85
C GLY A 128 6.53 0.33 -3.68
N VAL A 129 5.27 0.08 -4.04
CA VAL A 129 4.17 -0.07 -3.10
C VAL A 129 3.53 -1.46 -3.19
N MET A 130 3.14 -2.01 -2.06
CA MET A 130 2.23 -3.15 -1.90
C MET A 130 0.88 -2.58 -1.48
N VAL A 131 -0.07 -2.54 -2.42
CA VAL A 131 -1.32 -1.80 -2.26
C VAL A 131 -2.39 -2.67 -1.65
N ASP A 132 -2.91 -2.28 -0.52
CA ASP A 132 -4.09 -2.90 0.09
C ASP A 132 -5.31 -2.75 -0.83
N TRP A 133 -6.02 -3.86 -1.16
CA TRP A 133 -7.05 -3.84 -2.18
C TRP A 133 -8.19 -4.83 -1.92
N TYR A 134 -9.42 -4.31 -1.92
CA TYR A 134 -10.63 -5.00 -1.43
C TYR A 134 -11.51 -5.64 -2.53
N GLY A 135 -11.08 -5.64 -3.79
CA GLY A 135 -11.86 -6.23 -4.87
C GLY A 135 -12.62 -5.23 -5.74
N VAL A 136 -13.60 -5.74 -6.52
CA VAL A 136 -14.39 -4.95 -7.47
C VAL A 136 -15.88 -4.90 -7.13
N GLN A 137 -16.25 -5.26 -5.91
CA GLN A 137 -17.65 -5.22 -5.47
C GLN A 137 -18.22 -3.80 -5.56
N SER A 138 -19.54 -3.70 -5.70
CA SER A 138 -20.25 -2.44 -5.89
C SER A 138 -20.46 -1.61 -4.63
N ASP A 139 -19.95 -2.06 -3.49
CA ASP A 139 -19.95 -1.26 -2.25
C ASP A 139 -19.17 0.05 -2.45
N ASN A 140 -19.70 1.17 -1.95
CA ASN A 140 -19.09 2.48 -2.15
C ASN A 140 -17.66 2.56 -1.63
N THR A 141 -17.35 1.91 -0.52
CA THR A 141 -16.01 1.89 0.07
C THR A 141 -15.04 1.14 -0.84
N VAL A 142 -15.41 -0.06 -1.27
CA VAL A 142 -14.61 -0.87 -2.21
C VAL A 142 -14.42 -0.14 -3.55
N ALA A 143 -15.48 0.51 -4.06
CA ALA A 143 -15.40 1.30 -5.30
C ALA A 143 -14.42 2.47 -5.18
N LYS A 144 -14.36 3.15 -4.03
CA LYS A 144 -13.38 4.21 -3.76
C LYS A 144 -11.96 3.69 -3.69
N HIS A 145 -11.73 2.60 -2.95
CA HIS A 145 -10.40 1.95 -2.89
C HIS A 145 -9.92 1.54 -4.28
N LYS A 146 -10.81 0.95 -5.08
CA LYS A 146 -10.52 0.58 -6.47
C LYS A 146 -10.12 1.80 -7.30
N SER A 147 -10.92 2.87 -7.29
CA SER A 147 -10.63 4.09 -8.08
C SER A 147 -9.35 4.79 -7.62
N ASN A 148 -9.09 4.87 -6.32
CA ASN A 148 -7.86 5.43 -5.77
C ASN A 148 -6.63 4.60 -6.19
N THR A 149 -6.75 3.26 -6.20
CA THR A 149 -5.69 2.36 -6.68
C THR A 149 -5.41 2.56 -8.18
N GLU A 150 -6.43 2.83 -9.00
CA GLU A 150 -6.24 3.14 -10.42
C GLU A 150 -5.48 4.46 -10.64
N VAL A 151 -5.77 5.50 -9.83
CA VAL A 151 -5.01 6.76 -9.87
C VAL A 151 -3.58 6.55 -9.37
N LEU A 152 -3.39 5.84 -8.26
CA LEU A 152 -2.07 5.48 -7.74
C LEU A 152 -1.22 4.77 -8.78
N ALA A 153 -1.78 3.79 -9.51
CA ALA A 153 -1.07 3.04 -10.53
C ALA A 153 -0.53 3.93 -11.67
N LYS A 154 -1.29 4.96 -12.07
CA LYS A 154 -0.83 5.94 -13.08
C LYS A 154 0.38 6.74 -12.56
N VAL A 155 0.31 7.19 -11.30
CA VAL A 155 1.41 7.97 -10.71
C VAL A 155 2.62 7.10 -10.43
N VAL A 156 2.45 5.85 -9.99
CA VAL A 156 3.53 4.85 -9.84
C VAL A 156 4.30 4.70 -11.16
N ALA A 157 3.57 4.52 -12.27
CA ALA A 157 4.18 4.43 -13.60
C ALA A 157 4.96 5.70 -13.99
N ALA A 158 4.40 6.88 -13.70
CA ALA A 158 5.03 8.17 -14.02
C ALA A 158 6.27 8.45 -13.18
N VAL A 159 6.25 8.06 -11.89
CA VAL A 159 7.39 8.22 -10.98
C VAL A 159 8.49 7.20 -11.26
N GLY A 160 8.18 6.08 -11.93
CA GLY A 160 9.12 5.00 -12.24
C GLY A 160 9.31 4.03 -11.07
N LEU A 161 8.33 3.92 -10.18
CA LEU A 161 8.26 2.91 -9.12
C LEU A 161 7.49 1.68 -9.59
N LYS A 162 7.43 0.66 -8.73
CA LYS A 162 6.69 -0.58 -8.98
C LYS A 162 5.51 -0.71 -8.01
N MET A 163 4.55 -1.57 -8.36
CA MET A 163 3.46 -1.93 -7.44
C MET A 163 3.13 -3.42 -7.50
N ALA A 164 2.64 -3.94 -6.39
CA ALA A 164 1.95 -5.22 -6.29
C ALA A 164 0.65 -5.03 -5.50
N ILE A 165 -0.30 -5.95 -5.66
CA ILE A 165 -1.55 -5.95 -4.92
C ILE A 165 -1.43 -6.85 -3.69
N VAL A 166 -1.92 -6.36 -2.56
CA VAL A 166 -2.25 -7.16 -1.38
C VAL A 166 -3.77 -7.27 -1.34
N TYR A 167 -4.27 -8.44 -1.69
CA TYR A 167 -5.70 -8.70 -1.78
C TYR A 167 -6.30 -8.93 -0.39
N GLU A 168 -7.31 -8.16 -0.05
CA GLU A 168 -8.15 -8.37 1.12
C GLU A 168 -9.36 -9.20 0.71
N ASP A 169 -9.45 -10.44 1.16
CA ASP A 169 -10.61 -11.29 0.88
C ASP A 169 -11.76 -11.13 1.89
N SER A 170 -11.61 -10.23 2.87
CA SER A 170 -12.63 -9.94 3.90
C SER A 170 -13.98 -9.48 3.33
N PRO A 171 -14.08 -8.65 2.25
CA PRO A 171 -15.36 -8.26 1.67
C PRO A 171 -16.14 -9.42 1.06
N LEU A 172 -15.49 -10.54 0.75
CA LEU A 172 -16.17 -11.74 0.28
C LEU A 172 -17.15 -12.32 1.32
N ALA A 173 -17.08 -11.88 2.58
CA ALA A 173 -18.04 -12.28 3.62
C ALA A 173 -19.49 -12.00 3.20
N SER A 174 -19.74 -10.91 2.46
CA SER A 174 -21.05 -10.50 1.97
C SER A 174 -21.46 -11.15 0.64
N ALA A 175 -20.54 -11.83 -0.05
CA ALA A 175 -20.82 -12.42 -1.34
C ALA A 175 -21.55 -13.77 -1.21
N ALA A 176 -22.64 -13.96 -1.98
CA ALA A 176 -23.37 -15.22 -2.04
C ALA A 176 -22.49 -16.35 -2.63
N ASP A 177 -21.68 -16.04 -3.65
CA ASP A 177 -20.65 -16.94 -4.21
C ASP A 177 -19.26 -16.26 -4.05
N LYS A 178 -18.58 -16.58 -2.96
CA LYS A 178 -17.26 -16.04 -2.64
C LYS A 178 -16.21 -16.34 -3.71
N VAL A 179 -16.21 -17.56 -4.24
CA VAL A 179 -15.26 -17.98 -5.28
C VAL A 179 -15.58 -17.28 -6.61
N GLY A 180 -16.87 -17.15 -6.96
CA GLY A 180 -17.31 -16.41 -8.15
C GLY A 180 -16.89 -14.95 -8.10
N GLN A 181 -17.06 -14.28 -6.94
CA GLN A 181 -16.62 -12.91 -6.75
C GLN A 181 -15.09 -12.80 -6.82
N ALA A 182 -14.35 -13.65 -6.14
CA ALA A 182 -12.88 -13.64 -6.19
C ALA A 182 -12.34 -13.89 -7.63
N ARG A 183 -13.04 -14.69 -8.44
CA ARG A 183 -12.71 -14.85 -9.86
C ARG A 183 -12.93 -13.57 -10.66
N GLN A 184 -13.95 -12.78 -10.35
CA GLN A 184 -14.16 -11.46 -10.97
C GLN A 184 -13.03 -10.50 -10.57
N ASP A 185 -12.64 -10.50 -9.30
CA ASP A 185 -11.52 -9.72 -8.80
C ASP A 185 -10.22 -10.07 -9.54
N MET A 186 -9.91 -11.36 -9.72
CA MET A 186 -8.72 -11.82 -10.44
C MET A 186 -8.75 -11.44 -11.93
N ARG A 187 -9.91 -11.53 -12.59
CA ARG A 187 -10.05 -11.07 -13.99
C ARG A 187 -9.74 -9.57 -14.11
N TYR A 188 -10.30 -8.76 -13.18
CA TYR A 188 -10.03 -7.33 -13.16
C TYR A 188 -8.54 -7.03 -12.97
N LEU A 189 -7.87 -7.67 -11.98
CA LEU A 189 -6.44 -7.50 -11.74
C LEU A 189 -5.59 -7.88 -12.97
N SER A 190 -5.95 -8.98 -13.63
CA SER A 190 -5.27 -9.43 -14.85
C SER A 190 -5.39 -8.44 -16.01
N GLN A 191 -6.58 -7.88 -16.19
CA GLN A 191 -6.86 -6.92 -17.28
C GLN A 191 -6.24 -5.55 -17.00
N THR A 192 -6.23 -5.13 -15.73
CA THR A 192 -5.87 -3.75 -15.36
C THR A 192 -4.40 -3.60 -14.98
N PHE A 193 -3.82 -4.54 -14.20
CA PHE A 193 -2.51 -4.35 -13.58
C PHE A 193 -1.46 -5.40 -13.95
N PHE A 194 -1.78 -6.70 -13.95
CA PHE A 194 -0.77 -7.77 -13.98
C PHE A 194 0.18 -7.75 -15.20
N ASN A 195 -0.26 -7.20 -16.32
CA ASN A 195 0.52 -7.12 -17.55
C ASN A 195 1.22 -5.76 -17.76
N LYS A 196 1.12 -4.85 -16.80
CA LYS A 196 1.74 -3.53 -16.89
C LYS A 196 3.22 -3.58 -16.53
N SER A 197 4.04 -2.76 -17.17
CA SER A 197 5.51 -2.70 -16.94
C SER A 197 5.87 -2.29 -15.50
N TYR A 198 5.02 -1.52 -14.84
CA TYR A 198 5.19 -1.13 -13.43
C TYR A 198 4.74 -2.20 -12.43
N TYR A 199 4.04 -3.25 -12.87
CA TYR A 199 3.61 -4.31 -11.95
C TYR A 199 4.76 -5.26 -11.62
N VAL A 200 4.89 -5.62 -10.33
CA VAL A 200 5.95 -6.52 -9.85
C VAL A 200 5.73 -7.92 -10.39
N ARG A 201 6.78 -8.50 -10.97
CA ARG A 201 6.80 -9.88 -11.43
C ARG A 201 7.99 -10.62 -10.82
N VAL A 202 7.76 -11.87 -10.43
CA VAL A 202 8.77 -12.79 -9.93
C VAL A 202 8.67 -14.08 -10.75
N ASP A 203 9.77 -14.53 -11.32
CA ASP A 203 9.81 -15.69 -12.24
C ASP A 203 8.74 -15.60 -13.35
N ASN A 204 8.58 -14.45 -13.95
CA ASN A 204 7.55 -14.15 -14.96
C ASN A 204 6.09 -14.28 -14.50
N LYS A 205 5.84 -14.45 -13.20
CA LYS A 205 4.50 -14.45 -12.61
C LYS A 205 4.21 -13.09 -11.98
N PRO A 206 2.98 -12.53 -12.08
CA PRO A 206 2.62 -11.34 -11.33
C PRO A 206 2.66 -11.67 -9.82
N LEU A 207 3.21 -10.75 -9.00
CA LEU A 207 3.21 -10.92 -7.55
C LEU A 207 1.82 -10.56 -7.00
N LEU A 208 1.23 -11.48 -6.24
CA LEU A 208 -0.02 -11.26 -5.52
C LEU A 208 0.13 -11.71 -4.08
N LEU A 209 -0.17 -10.81 -3.15
CA LEU A 209 -0.24 -11.14 -1.73
C LEU A 209 -1.71 -11.22 -1.31
N VAL A 210 -1.99 -11.97 -0.23
CA VAL A 210 -3.31 -11.92 0.44
C VAL A 210 -3.11 -11.61 1.92
N PHE A 211 -3.84 -10.59 2.40
CA PHE A 211 -3.88 -10.30 3.83
C PHE A 211 -4.79 -11.29 4.55
N GLY A 212 -4.23 -12.44 4.83
CA GLY A 212 -4.93 -13.61 5.34
C GLY A 212 -4.43 -14.89 4.67
N PRO A 213 -5.34 -15.80 4.23
CA PRO A 213 -6.76 -15.57 3.88
C PRO A 213 -7.70 -15.50 5.08
N GLN A 214 -8.83 -14.80 4.88
CA GLN A 214 -9.89 -14.63 5.88
C GLN A 214 -11.19 -15.36 5.49
N GLN A 215 -11.55 -15.40 4.22
CA GLN A 215 -12.81 -15.97 3.70
C GLN A 215 -12.60 -17.22 2.85
N LEU A 216 -11.56 -17.26 2.01
CA LEU A 216 -11.23 -18.40 1.17
C LEU A 216 -10.26 -19.34 1.89
N LEU A 217 -10.79 -20.17 2.79
CA LEU A 217 -9.98 -21.00 3.70
C LEU A 217 -9.65 -22.40 3.15
N LYS A 218 -9.96 -22.68 1.88
CA LYS A 218 -9.73 -24.01 1.26
C LYS A 218 -8.84 -23.90 0.04
N ALA A 219 -7.86 -24.76 -0.07
CA ALA A 219 -6.93 -24.81 -1.20
C ALA A 219 -7.66 -24.92 -2.56
N LYS A 220 -8.73 -25.72 -2.64
CA LYS A 220 -9.57 -25.87 -3.85
C LYS A 220 -10.21 -24.55 -4.29
N ASP A 221 -10.60 -23.67 -3.34
CA ASP A 221 -11.23 -22.41 -3.67
C ASP A 221 -10.24 -21.44 -4.30
N TRP A 222 -9.00 -21.39 -3.82
CA TRP A 222 -7.92 -20.61 -4.44
C TRP A 222 -7.54 -21.16 -5.81
N TYR A 223 -7.45 -22.49 -5.96
CA TYR A 223 -7.22 -23.11 -7.27
C TYR A 223 -8.30 -22.68 -8.29
N ARG A 224 -9.59 -22.73 -7.88
CA ARG A 224 -10.70 -22.27 -8.71
C ARG A 224 -10.64 -20.76 -8.97
N THR A 225 -10.28 -19.98 -7.98
CA THR A 225 -10.10 -18.51 -8.12
C THR A 225 -9.05 -18.17 -9.17
N PHE A 226 -7.91 -18.85 -9.16
CA PHE A 226 -6.83 -18.60 -10.13
C PHE A 226 -7.07 -19.24 -11.51
N SER A 227 -8.03 -20.14 -11.66
CA SER A 227 -8.31 -20.82 -12.95
C SER A 227 -8.76 -19.87 -14.08
N VAL A 228 -9.10 -18.62 -13.75
CA VAL A 228 -9.46 -17.58 -14.75
C VAL A 228 -8.27 -16.81 -15.28
N LEU A 229 -7.08 -17.04 -14.75
CA LEU A 229 -5.85 -16.37 -15.13
C LEU A 229 -5.06 -17.21 -16.14
N SER A 230 -4.48 -16.56 -17.14
CA SER A 230 -3.57 -17.22 -18.08
C SER A 230 -2.24 -17.63 -17.44
N THR A 231 -1.81 -16.89 -16.41
CA THR A 231 -0.61 -17.18 -15.63
C THR A 231 -0.98 -17.09 -14.15
N LYS A 232 -0.77 -18.20 -13.43
CA LYS A 232 -0.93 -18.20 -11.98
C LYS A 232 0.05 -17.22 -11.32
N PRO A 233 -0.38 -16.39 -10.36
CA PRO A 233 0.52 -15.45 -9.70
C PRO A 233 1.58 -16.15 -8.84
N MET A 234 2.69 -15.46 -8.58
CA MET A 234 3.52 -15.70 -7.41
C MET A 234 2.68 -15.28 -6.21
N PHE A 235 2.06 -16.25 -5.55
CA PHE A 235 1.04 -16.01 -4.53
C PHE A 235 1.63 -16.20 -3.13
N LEU A 236 1.51 -15.16 -2.29
CA LEU A 236 2.01 -15.14 -0.92
C LEU A 236 0.85 -14.91 0.06
N CYS A 237 0.89 -15.62 1.17
CA CYS A 237 -0.04 -15.43 2.28
C CYS A 237 0.62 -14.66 3.43
N LEU A 238 -0.20 -14.11 4.29
CA LEU A 238 0.25 -13.60 5.57
C LEU A 238 0.96 -14.70 6.37
N ASN A 239 1.98 -14.34 7.12
CA ASN A 239 2.84 -15.28 7.84
C ASN A 239 2.07 -16.32 8.66
N GLY A 240 2.38 -17.59 8.45
CA GLY A 240 1.71 -18.74 9.07
C GLY A 240 0.36 -19.13 8.43
N HIS A 241 -0.01 -18.57 7.28
CA HIS A 241 -1.30 -18.84 6.64
C HIS A 241 -1.20 -19.62 5.31
N SER A 242 0.00 -19.87 4.77
CA SER A 242 0.14 -20.57 3.49
C SER A 242 -0.39 -22.01 3.53
N GLU A 243 -0.36 -22.67 4.69
CA GLU A 243 -0.92 -24.02 4.87
C GLU A 243 -2.45 -24.07 4.68
N ARG A 244 -3.15 -22.94 4.89
CA ARG A 244 -4.61 -22.86 4.70
C ARG A 244 -5.03 -22.91 3.23
N VAL A 245 -4.15 -22.47 2.35
CA VAL A 245 -4.41 -22.36 0.91
C VAL A 245 -3.71 -23.42 0.10
N ASN A 246 -2.91 -24.28 0.74
CA ASN A 246 -2.20 -25.39 0.13
C ASN A 246 -2.77 -26.73 0.63
N SER A 247 -2.71 -27.74 -0.24
CA SER A 247 -3.00 -29.15 0.08
C SER A 247 -2.14 -30.05 -0.82
N VAL A 248 -2.19 -31.36 -0.59
CA VAL A 248 -1.51 -32.33 -1.47
C VAL A 248 -1.96 -32.21 -2.92
N GLU A 249 -3.25 -31.93 -3.15
CA GLU A 249 -3.84 -31.80 -4.49
C GLU A 249 -3.65 -30.40 -5.12
N TYR A 250 -3.67 -29.34 -4.29
CA TYR A 250 -3.64 -27.95 -4.75
C TYR A 250 -2.56 -27.15 -4.04
N THR A 251 -1.46 -26.87 -4.72
CA THR A 251 -0.41 -25.95 -4.24
C THR A 251 -0.65 -24.56 -4.82
N ASN A 252 -1.15 -23.63 -4.02
CA ASN A 252 -1.44 -22.26 -4.45
C ASN A 252 -0.39 -21.25 -4.00
N ALA A 253 -0.11 -21.17 -2.70
CA ALA A 253 0.90 -20.26 -2.19
C ALA A 253 2.30 -20.80 -2.37
N GLU A 254 3.20 -19.96 -2.85
CA GLU A 254 4.63 -20.23 -3.02
C GLU A 254 5.48 -19.51 -1.95
N GLY A 255 4.83 -18.75 -1.04
CA GLY A 255 5.52 -18.01 -0.02
C GLY A 255 4.63 -17.33 1.00
N GLU A 256 5.28 -16.56 1.87
CA GLU A 256 4.63 -15.77 2.92
C GLU A 256 5.28 -14.41 3.06
N PHE A 257 4.61 -13.49 3.75
CA PHE A 257 5.12 -12.18 4.10
C PHE A 257 4.84 -11.85 5.58
N THR A 258 5.78 -11.13 6.20
CA THR A 258 5.66 -10.66 7.57
C THR A 258 4.75 -9.43 7.64
N TRP A 259 3.85 -9.36 8.61
CA TRP A 259 3.10 -8.17 8.98
C TRP A 259 3.68 -7.52 10.25
N VAL A 260 2.87 -6.84 11.03
CA VAL A 260 3.25 -6.23 12.31
C VAL A 260 3.76 -7.30 13.28
N ASN A 261 5.09 -7.39 13.41
CA ASN A 261 5.78 -8.33 14.29
C ASN A 261 7.08 -7.69 14.82
N PRO A 262 7.18 -7.38 16.14
CA PRO A 262 8.37 -6.73 16.69
C PRO A 262 9.65 -7.59 16.63
N THR A 263 9.49 -8.92 16.53
CA THR A 263 10.60 -9.90 16.54
C THR A 263 10.38 -10.96 15.45
N PRO A 264 10.53 -10.60 14.16
CA PRO A 264 10.32 -11.54 13.07
C PRO A 264 11.34 -12.68 13.11
N ASP A 265 10.87 -13.93 12.90
CA ASP A 265 11.71 -15.12 12.78
C ASP A 265 11.94 -15.46 11.31
N TYR A 266 13.15 -15.25 10.82
CA TYR A 266 13.55 -15.57 9.45
C TYR A 266 14.13 -16.98 9.28
N SER A 267 14.15 -17.83 10.31
CA SER A 267 14.57 -19.24 10.20
C SER A 267 13.68 -20.06 9.26
N VAL A 268 12.42 -19.63 9.13
CA VAL A 268 11.40 -20.29 8.29
C VAL A 268 11.55 -20.03 6.79
N VAL A 269 12.33 -19.02 6.39
CA VAL A 269 12.42 -18.52 4.99
C VAL A 269 12.77 -19.63 3.99
N LYS A 270 13.62 -20.57 4.38
CA LYS A 270 14.05 -21.70 3.52
C LYS A 270 12.91 -22.65 3.12
N ARG A 271 11.75 -22.56 3.77
CA ARG A 271 10.57 -23.39 3.43
C ARG A 271 9.83 -22.86 2.20
N PHE A 272 10.09 -21.61 1.80
CA PHE A 272 9.32 -20.91 0.81
C PHE A 272 10.17 -20.59 -0.42
N LYS A 273 9.52 -20.54 -1.57
CA LYS A 273 10.14 -20.05 -2.80
C LYS A 273 10.39 -18.54 -2.74
N MET A 274 9.47 -17.81 -2.10
CA MET A 274 9.59 -16.38 -1.86
C MET A 274 9.13 -16.05 -0.44
N TYR A 275 9.87 -15.19 0.24
CA TYR A 275 9.48 -14.64 1.54
C TYR A 275 9.77 -13.15 1.57
N VAL A 276 8.80 -12.37 2.06
CA VAL A 276 8.95 -10.92 2.23
C VAL A 276 9.14 -10.64 3.72
N ALA A 277 10.32 -10.13 4.08
CA ALA A 277 10.61 -9.66 5.43
C ALA A 277 9.74 -8.45 5.79
N GLY A 278 9.60 -8.15 7.08
CA GLY A 278 8.85 -7.01 7.57
C GLY A 278 9.66 -6.09 8.46
N ALA A 279 9.38 -4.79 8.38
CA ALA A 279 9.79 -3.81 9.36
C ALA A 279 8.64 -2.82 9.61
N MET A 280 8.54 -2.28 10.83
CA MET A 280 7.50 -1.33 11.23
C MET A 280 8.09 -0.24 12.13
N PRO A 281 7.56 1.00 12.08
CA PRO A 281 8.05 2.08 12.96
C PRO A 281 7.68 1.88 14.43
N GLY A 282 6.63 1.14 14.69
CA GLY A 282 5.93 0.88 15.94
C GLY A 282 4.49 0.51 15.63
N PHE A 283 3.67 0.32 16.65
CA PHE A 283 2.24 0.09 16.53
C PHE A 283 1.52 0.76 17.69
N HIS A 284 0.62 1.69 17.38
CA HIS A 284 -0.18 2.41 18.37
C HIS A 284 -1.51 2.80 17.74
N ASP A 285 -2.48 1.90 17.79
CA ASP A 285 -3.77 2.10 17.14
C ASP A 285 -4.65 3.12 17.86
N PHE A 286 -5.56 3.71 17.11
CA PHE A 286 -6.56 4.68 17.56
C PHE A 286 -7.96 4.06 17.68
N TYR A 287 -8.08 2.73 17.62
CA TYR A 287 -9.37 2.06 17.52
C TYR A 287 -10.26 2.29 18.73
N LYS A 288 -9.71 2.28 19.95
CA LYS A 288 -10.47 2.51 21.18
C LYS A 288 -10.94 3.96 21.27
N GLU A 289 -10.05 4.91 21.10
CA GLU A 289 -10.35 6.34 21.11
C GLU A 289 -11.29 6.73 19.96
N GLY A 290 -11.09 6.13 18.80
CA GLY A 290 -11.90 6.28 17.60
C GLY A 290 -13.27 5.60 17.68
N GLY A 291 -13.53 4.78 18.72
CA GLY A 291 -14.78 4.02 18.85
C GLY A 291 -14.93 2.88 17.85
N ALA A 292 -13.83 2.39 17.27
CA ALA A 292 -13.82 1.33 16.27
C ALA A 292 -13.65 -0.08 16.85
N GLY A 293 -13.21 -0.20 18.11
CA GLY A 293 -12.99 -1.45 18.83
C GLY A 293 -12.18 -1.23 20.10
N GLU A 294 -11.77 -2.31 20.76
CA GLU A 294 -10.96 -2.26 21.99
C GLU A 294 -9.47 -1.95 21.72
N GLY A 295 -9.04 -1.97 20.44
CA GLY A 295 -7.65 -1.81 20.06
C GLY A 295 -6.79 -3.05 20.33
N TYR A 296 -5.50 -2.93 20.04
CA TYR A 296 -4.50 -3.98 20.20
C TYR A 296 -3.38 -3.54 21.15
N ALA A 297 -2.48 -4.48 21.47
CA ALA A 297 -1.30 -4.16 22.26
C ALA A 297 -0.35 -3.23 21.46
N THR A 298 0.08 -2.16 22.11
CA THR A 298 1.05 -1.21 21.55
C THR A 298 2.44 -1.85 21.45
N TYR A 299 3.13 -1.61 20.34
CA TYR A 299 4.56 -1.85 20.20
C TYR A 299 5.29 -0.51 20.13
N ASP A 300 6.08 -0.22 21.17
CA ASP A 300 6.81 1.04 21.26
C ASP A 300 7.80 1.19 20.09
N ALA A 301 7.80 2.36 19.50
CA ALA A 301 8.73 2.73 18.44
C ALA A 301 10.19 2.83 18.92
N GLU A 302 10.42 2.91 20.24
CA GLU A 302 11.73 3.09 20.87
C GLU A 302 12.52 4.25 20.22
N ASN A 303 11.84 5.34 19.96
CA ASN A 303 12.37 6.49 19.25
C ASN A 303 12.95 6.17 17.85
N GLY A 304 12.49 5.10 17.19
CA GLY A 304 12.94 4.64 15.88
C GLY A 304 13.92 3.45 15.92
N GLU A 305 14.40 3.03 17.10
CA GLU A 305 15.34 1.91 17.22
C GLU A 305 14.69 0.56 16.89
N LEU A 306 13.37 0.38 17.13
CA LEU A 306 12.65 -0.80 16.67
C LEU A 306 12.76 -0.96 15.15
N PHE A 307 12.46 0.09 14.39
CA PHE A 307 12.52 0.10 12.94
C PHE A 307 13.92 -0.25 12.42
N LYS A 308 14.92 0.44 12.96
CA LYS A 308 16.33 0.24 12.60
C LYS A 308 16.81 -1.20 12.88
N ARG A 309 16.43 -1.78 14.02
CA ARG A 309 16.75 -3.19 14.35
C ARG A 309 16.16 -4.15 13.34
N GLN A 310 14.90 -3.93 12.91
CA GLN A 310 14.23 -4.80 11.95
C GLN A 310 14.82 -4.71 10.55
N LEU A 311 15.17 -3.49 10.10
CA LEU A 311 15.92 -3.30 8.85
C LEU A 311 17.24 -4.08 8.87
N ASN A 312 17.99 -3.97 9.97
CA ASN A 312 19.27 -4.68 10.15
C ASN A 312 19.07 -6.20 10.23
N ALA A 313 18.03 -6.69 10.90
CA ALA A 313 17.70 -8.11 10.97
C ALA A 313 17.40 -8.70 9.58
N ALA A 314 16.64 -7.98 8.75
CA ALA A 314 16.38 -8.40 7.37
C ALA A 314 17.67 -8.46 6.54
N LYS A 315 18.57 -7.47 6.70
CA LYS A 315 19.87 -7.45 6.02
C LYS A 315 20.76 -8.59 6.47
N GLN A 316 20.86 -8.86 7.78
CA GLN A 316 21.67 -9.95 8.34
C GLN A 316 21.15 -11.33 7.92
N ALA A 317 19.83 -11.47 7.76
CA ALA A 317 19.20 -12.68 7.24
C ALA A 317 19.32 -12.84 5.71
N ASN A 318 20.01 -11.92 5.02
CA ASN A 318 20.15 -11.89 3.55
C ASN A 318 18.81 -11.92 2.81
N MET A 319 17.80 -11.24 3.37
CA MET A 319 16.50 -11.13 2.75
C MET A 319 16.61 -10.38 1.41
N LYS A 320 15.85 -10.85 0.40
CA LYS A 320 15.80 -10.20 -0.92
C LYS A 320 14.64 -9.21 -1.03
N TRP A 321 13.61 -9.39 -0.21
CA TRP A 321 12.38 -8.61 -0.22
C TRP A 321 12.06 -8.13 1.19
N LEU A 322 11.74 -6.85 1.33
CA LEU A 322 11.37 -6.21 2.58
C LEU A 322 10.10 -5.38 2.35
N GLN A 323 9.10 -5.59 3.19
CA GLN A 323 7.90 -4.75 3.28
C GLN A 323 7.98 -3.89 4.53
N ILE A 324 7.68 -2.61 4.39
CA ILE A 324 7.44 -1.72 5.53
C ILE A 324 5.94 -1.69 5.82
N SER A 325 5.56 -2.04 7.04
CA SER A 325 4.20 -1.96 7.54
C SER A 325 4.08 -0.72 8.44
N THR A 326 3.64 0.44 7.93
CA THR A 326 3.08 0.76 6.61
C THR A 326 3.59 2.11 6.10
N TRP A 327 3.18 2.53 4.89
CA TRP A 327 3.36 3.93 4.50
C TRP A 327 2.46 4.84 5.33
N ASN A 328 1.14 4.56 5.38
CA ASN A 328 0.12 5.50 5.82
C ASN A 328 -1.05 4.88 6.60
N ASP A 329 -0.87 3.78 7.33
CA ASP A 329 -1.94 3.35 8.25
C ASP A 329 -1.91 4.19 9.52
N TYR A 330 -2.60 5.33 9.46
CA TYR A 330 -2.75 6.25 10.58
C TYR A 330 -3.63 5.67 11.69
N GLY A 331 -4.59 4.82 11.34
CA GLY A 331 -5.49 4.17 12.28
C GLY A 331 -4.76 3.19 13.21
N GLU A 332 -3.75 2.50 12.68
CA GLU A 332 -2.88 1.60 13.45
C GLU A 332 -1.60 2.26 13.97
N GLY A 333 -1.31 3.49 13.52
CA GLY A 333 -0.12 4.22 13.91
C GLY A 333 1.19 3.60 13.44
N THR A 334 1.13 2.75 12.41
CA THR A 334 2.29 2.11 11.78
C THR A 334 2.91 2.96 10.64
N THR A 335 2.51 4.21 10.52
CA THR A 335 2.90 5.10 9.41
C THR A 335 4.36 5.52 9.46
N ILE A 336 5.04 5.50 8.28
CA ILE A 336 6.35 6.12 8.06
C ILE A 336 6.25 7.38 7.19
N GLU A 337 5.09 7.70 6.64
CA GLU A 337 4.82 8.97 5.98
C GLU A 337 5.14 10.12 6.95
N PRO A 338 5.78 11.23 6.52
CA PRO A 338 6.16 12.31 7.43
C PRO A 338 5.00 12.89 8.22
N THR A 339 5.14 12.96 9.54
CA THR A 339 4.17 13.52 10.47
C THR A 339 4.73 14.71 11.24
N LEU A 340 3.88 15.44 11.94
CA LEU A 340 4.32 16.54 12.80
C LEU A 340 5.13 16.03 14.01
N GLU A 341 4.93 14.77 14.44
CA GLU A 341 5.54 14.20 15.62
C GLU A 341 6.98 13.72 15.39
N TYR A 342 7.29 13.16 14.20
CA TYR A 342 8.62 12.62 13.93
C TYR A 342 9.25 13.04 12.59
N GLY A 343 8.60 13.94 11.83
CA GLY A 343 9.14 14.47 10.59
C GLY A 343 9.58 13.38 9.62
N TYR A 344 10.81 13.48 9.11
CA TYR A 344 11.38 12.54 8.13
C TYR A 344 12.18 11.39 8.76
N LYS A 345 12.15 11.20 10.08
CA LYS A 345 12.99 10.24 10.80
C LYS A 345 13.08 8.87 10.10
N TYR A 346 11.95 8.25 9.78
CA TYR A 346 11.93 6.91 9.20
C TYR A 346 12.42 6.90 7.75
N LEU A 347 12.17 7.94 6.99
CA LEU A 347 12.66 8.07 5.61
C LEU A 347 14.19 8.29 5.56
N VAL A 348 14.72 9.07 6.50
CA VAL A 348 16.18 9.25 6.65
C VAL A 348 16.85 7.93 7.05
N GLU A 349 16.22 7.12 7.89
CA GLU A 349 16.74 5.80 8.24
C GLU A 349 16.71 4.85 7.03
N LEU A 350 15.66 4.93 6.21
CA LEU A 350 15.60 4.19 4.94
C LEU A 350 16.68 4.66 3.94
N GLN A 351 16.94 5.97 3.81
CA GLN A 351 18.04 6.48 2.98
C GLN A 351 19.39 5.85 3.36
N LYS A 352 19.68 5.77 4.67
CA LYS A 352 20.90 5.10 5.17
C LYS A 352 20.88 3.60 4.88
N PHE A 353 19.74 2.94 5.08
CA PHE A 353 19.59 1.50 4.86
C PHE A 353 19.75 1.12 3.38
N THR A 354 19.12 1.88 2.49
CA THR A 354 19.15 1.64 1.04
C THR A 354 20.45 2.11 0.39
N GLY A 355 21.18 3.02 1.04
CA GLY A 355 22.44 3.56 0.54
C GLY A 355 22.25 4.50 -0.66
N VAL A 356 21.11 5.18 -0.77
CA VAL A 356 20.91 6.21 -1.78
C VAL A 356 21.79 7.43 -1.50
N SER A 357 22.19 8.16 -2.53
CA SER A 357 23.02 9.37 -2.40
C SER A 357 22.25 10.62 -1.94
N TYR A 358 21.03 10.46 -1.52
CA TYR A 358 20.12 11.52 -1.04
C TYR A 358 20.07 11.57 0.48
N ASN A 359 19.68 12.72 1.00
CA ASN A 359 19.50 12.97 2.44
C ASN A 359 18.15 13.69 2.69
N GLN A 360 17.95 14.21 3.88
CA GLN A 360 16.73 14.92 4.28
C GLN A 360 16.43 16.14 3.40
N ASP A 361 17.44 16.84 2.88
CA ASP A 361 17.23 18.06 2.06
C ASP A 361 16.39 17.77 0.81
N GLN A 362 16.58 16.58 0.20
CA GLN A 362 15.76 16.20 -0.96
C GLN A 362 14.32 15.84 -0.58
N LEU A 363 14.10 15.33 0.63
CA LEU A 363 12.75 15.09 1.15
C LEU A 363 12.02 16.42 1.43
N GLU A 364 12.71 17.38 2.00
CA GLU A 364 12.20 18.74 2.22
C GLU A 364 11.94 19.46 0.90
N LEU A 365 12.79 19.26 -0.10
CA LEU A 365 12.59 19.81 -1.44
C LEU A 365 11.32 19.27 -2.11
N VAL A 366 11.04 17.97 -1.95
CA VAL A 366 9.79 17.34 -2.42
C VAL A 366 8.59 17.94 -1.70
N HIS A 367 8.68 18.16 -0.38
CA HIS A 367 7.62 18.79 0.39
C HIS A 367 7.37 20.24 -0.07
N ARG A 368 8.43 21.01 -0.29
CA ARG A 368 8.34 22.38 -0.84
C ARG A 368 7.68 22.39 -2.22
N TRP A 369 8.02 21.45 -3.10
CA TRP A 369 7.34 21.30 -4.38
C TRP A 369 5.84 21.11 -4.20
N TYR A 370 5.43 20.22 -3.27
CA TYR A 370 4.02 19.96 -3.00
C TYR A 370 3.29 21.22 -2.50
N GLN A 371 3.90 21.95 -1.56
CA GLN A 371 3.35 23.21 -1.07
C GLN A 371 3.14 24.24 -2.21
N LEU A 372 4.14 24.37 -3.10
CA LEU A 372 4.02 25.24 -4.27
C LEU A 372 2.95 24.75 -5.23
N LYS A 373 2.82 23.43 -5.42
CA LYS A 373 1.79 22.85 -6.28
C LYS A 373 0.38 23.12 -5.76
N VAL A 374 0.17 23.04 -4.46
CA VAL A 374 -1.11 23.38 -3.83
C VAL A 374 -1.41 24.89 -3.98
N LYS A 375 -0.41 25.76 -3.75
CA LYS A 375 -0.56 27.22 -3.82
C LYS A 375 -0.67 27.74 -5.26
N HIS A 376 0.03 27.13 -6.21
CA HIS A 376 0.13 27.55 -7.61
C HIS A 376 -0.15 26.38 -8.56
N PRO A 377 -1.37 25.81 -8.58
CA PRO A 377 -1.68 24.54 -9.23
C PRO A 377 -1.43 24.52 -10.75
N ASN A 378 -1.52 25.70 -11.40
CA ASN A 378 -1.40 25.82 -12.86
C ASN A 378 -0.07 26.46 -13.33
N ASP A 379 0.87 26.75 -12.42
CA ASP A 379 2.14 27.37 -12.77
C ASP A 379 3.04 26.39 -13.52
N ALA A 380 3.50 26.80 -14.69
CA ALA A 380 4.36 25.97 -15.57
C ALA A 380 5.70 25.63 -14.90
N ARG A 381 6.24 26.50 -14.04
CA ARG A 381 7.51 26.30 -13.33
C ARG A 381 7.38 25.22 -12.26
N VAL A 382 6.24 25.14 -11.57
CA VAL A 382 5.94 24.04 -10.64
C VAL A 382 5.88 22.69 -11.37
N LYS A 383 5.33 22.68 -12.58
CA LYS A 383 5.31 21.49 -13.43
C LYS A 383 6.72 21.12 -13.92
N GLU A 384 7.54 22.12 -14.28
CA GLU A 384 8.93 21.88 -14.68
C GLU A 384 9.78 21.35 -13.49
N ALA A 385 9.58 21.88 -12.28
CA ALA A 385 10.22 21.38 -11.07
C ALA A 385 9.85 19.91 -10.79
N LEU A 386 8.56 19.51 -11.02
CA LEU A 386 8.16 18.10 -10.94
C LEU A 386 8.95 17.23 -11.92
N GLN A 387 9.11 17.65 -13.17
CA GLN A 387 9.86 16.88 -14.16
C GLN A 387 11.33 16.73 -13.76
N ALA A 388 11.92 17.76 -13.17
CA ALA A 388 13.28 17.67 -12.63
C ALA A 388 13.38 16.68 -11.46
N LEU A 389 12.42 16.68 -10.52
CA LEU A 389 12.36 15.71 -9.42
C LEU A 389 12.17 14.28 -9.92
N LEU A 390 11.28 14.05 -10.88
CA LEU A 390 11.06 12.75 -11.50
C LEU A 390 12.33 12.20 -12.17
N SER A 391 13.11 13.10 -12.75
CA SER A 391 14.38 12.79 -13.42
C SER A 391 15.58 12.74 -12.47
N LEU A 392 15.37 12.77 -11.16
CA LEU A 392 16.42 12.76 -10.12
C LEU A 392 17.42 13.91 -10.26
N GLN A 393 16.93 15.11 -10.61
CA GLN A 393 17.68 16.36 -10.75
C GLN A 393 17.28 17.36 -9.65
N PRO A 394 17.55 17.09 -8.34
CA PRO A 394 17.06 17.92 -7.24
C PRO A 394 17.63 19.35 -7.30
N ASP A 395 18.89 19.53 -7.71
CA ASP A 395 19.50 20.87 -7.83
C ASP A 395 18.79 21.73 -8.87
N LYS A 396 18.40 21.13 -10.02
CA LYS A 396 17.63 21.80 -11.04
C LYS A 396 16.25 22.19 -10.51
N ALA A 397 15.57 21.25 -9.82
CA ALA A 397 14.26 21.52 -9.21
C ALA A 397 14.34 22.65 -8.17
N SER A 398 15.37 22.62 -7.33
CA SER A 398 15.64 23.66 -6.32
C SER A 398 15.83 25.04 -6.97
N LYS A 399 16.66 25.11 -8.02
CA LYS A 399 16.89 26.35 -8.76
C LYS A 399 15.59 26.91 -9.33
N ILE A 400 14.81 26.09 -10.05
CA ILE A 400 13.53 26.52 -10.62
C ILE A 400 12.61 27.10 -9.52
N MET A 401 12.52 26.44 -8.37
CA MET A 401 11.66 26.89 -7.29
C MET A 401 12.19 28.14 -6.56
N ASN A 402 13.52 28.31 -6.46
CA ASN A 402 14.12 29.50 -5.84
C ASN A 402 14.03 30.74 -6.74
N ASP A 403 14.23 30.58 -8.04
CA ASP A 403 14.23 31.69 -8.99
C ASP A 403 12.79 32.20 -9.29
N SER A 404 11.77 31.46 -8.80
CA SER A 404 10.39 31.65 -9.21
C SER A 404 9.44 32.04 -8.07
N PHE A 405 9.74 31.75 -6.82
CA PHE A 405 8.88 31.90 -5.65
C PHE A 405 9.67 32.35 -4.40
#